data_8b94fafced82497ff9b25e8b7e8d9fc2
#
_entry.id   8b94fafced82497ff9b25e8b7e8d9fc2
#
_cell.length_a   1.000
_cell.length_b   1.000
_cell.length_c   1.000
_cell.angle_alpha   90.00
_cell.angle_beta   90.00
_cell.angle_gamma   90.00
#
_symmetry.space_group_name_H-M   'P 1'
#
loop_
_entity.id
_entity.type
_entity.pdbx_description
1 polymer ?
#
loop_
_entity_poly.entity_id
_entity_poly.type
_entity_poly.pdbx_seq_one_letter_code
_entity_poly.pdbx_strand_id
1 'polypeptide(L)'
;HVEVHGRIAKTNKTSQTAFRGFGGPQGVIVAERMIEEIAYALGRDPLEIRKANLYRNGQLTPYHQPVEDMILPRLFSELEESCDYARRRQAVLDFNAAMQAAGSPIRRGIALTPVKFGISFTATHFNQAGALVHIYTDGSIQLNHGGCEMGQGLHTKIAQIVAEAFSVGLDR
;
A
#
# COMPACT_ATOMS: atom_id res chain seq x y z
N HIS A 1 -4.72 9.01 -20.92
CA HIS A 1 -5.63 7.99 -21.46
C HIS A 1 -5.11 6.59 -21.08
N VAL A 2 -5.97 5.76 -20.54
CA VAL A 2 -5.64 4.36 -20.18
C VAL A 2 -6.61 3.45 -20.91
N GLU A 3 -6.06 2.43 -21.57
CA GLU A 3 -6.83 1.39 -22.25
C GLU A 3 -6.39 0.04 -21.68
N VAL A 4 -7.36 -0.80 -21.30
CA VAL A 4 -7.10 -2.11 -20.70
C VAL A 4 -7.88 -3.19 -21.45
N HIS A 5 -7.16 -4.19 -21.93
CA HIS A 5 -7.72 -5.38 -22.55
C HIS A 5 -7.59 -6.59 -21.60
N GLY A 6 -8.66 -6.97 -20.93
CA GLY A 6 -8.71 -8.16 -20.08
C GLY A 6 -9.13 -9.41 -20.84
N ARG A 7 -8.44 -10.53 -20.61
CA ARG A 7 -8.82 -11.84 -21.15
C ARG A 7 -8.86 -12.87 -20.02
N ILE A 8 -9.95 -13.59 -19.92
CA ILE A 8 -10.10 -14.68 -18.96
C ILE A 8 -9.82 -16.00 -19.69
N ALA A 9 -8.81 -16.71 -19.22
CA ALA A 9 -8.46 -18.03 -19.78
C ALA A 9 -9.11 -19.15 -18.95
N LYS A 10 -9.76 -20.09 -19.64
CA LYS A 10 -10.24 -21.34 -19.01
C LYS A 10 -9.04 -22.24 -18.78
N THR A 11 -8.75 -22.57 -17.53
CA THR A 11 -7.61 -23.41 -17.13
C THR A 11 -8.07 -24.51 -16.16
N ASN A 12 -7.21 -25.53 -15.97
CA ASN A 12 -7.42 -26.57 -14.95
C ASN A 12 -6.88 -26.17 -13.55
N LYS A 13 -6.54 -24.90 -13.36
CA LYS A 13 -6.09 -24.36 -12.07
C LYS A 13 -7.29 -23.82 -11.28
N THR A 14 -7.12 -23.72 -9.98
CA THR A 14 -8.05 -22.98 -9.13
C THR A 14 -8.24 -21.55 -9.64
N SER A 15 -9.45 -21.05 -9.62
CA SER A 15 -9.76 -19.67 -10.02
C SER A 15 -8.98 -18.68 -9.17
N GLN A 16 -8.31 -17.75 -9.84
CA GLN A 16 -7.68 -16.62 -9.19
C GLN A 16 -8.75 -15.54 -9.00
N THR A 17 -9.40 -15.58 -7.84
CA THR A 17 -10.44 -14.65 -7.48
C THR A 17 -10.00 -13.67 -6.40
N ALA A 18 -10.95 -12.94 -5.84
CA ALA A 18 -10.69 -11.94 -4.82
C ALA A 18 -9.91 -12.49 -3.62
N PHE A 19 -8.82 -11.82 -3.29
CA PHE A 19 -8.00 -12.05 -2.12
C PHE A 19 -7.72 -10.71 -1.45
N ARG A 20 -7.15 -10.70 -0.26
CA ARG A 20 -6.79 -9.50 0.49
C ARG A 20 -6.10 -8.46 -0.41
N GLY A 21 -6.65 -7.25 -0.48
CA GLY A 21 -6.24 -6.18 -1.40
C GLY A 21 -6.97 -6.17 -2.73
N PHE A 22 -7.80 -7.17 -3.04
CA PHE A 22 -8.74 -7.22 -4.16
C PHE A 22 -8.12 -6.83 -5.52
N GLY A 23 -6.93 -7.34 -5.81
CA GLY A 23 -6.18 -7.07 -7.04
C GLY A 23 -5.23 -5.85 -6.97
N GLY A 24 -5.32 -5.02 -5.95
CA GLY A 24 -4.40 -3.91 -5.72
C GLY A 24 -2.93 -4.37 -5.66
N PRO A 25 -2.57 -5.39 -4.87
CA PRO A 25 -1.18 -5.88 -4.83
C PRO A 25 -0.66 -6.35 -6.19
N GLN A 26 -1.47 -7.03 -6.98
CA GLN A 26 -1.08 -7.46 -8.32
C GLN A 26 -0.85 -6.27 -9.26
N GLY A 27 -1.72 -5.26 -9.20
CA GLY A 27 -1.54 -4.03 -9.95
C GLY A 27 -0.28 -3.25 -9.53
N VAL A 28 0.01 -3.21 -8.25
CA VAL A 28 1.23 -2.56 -7.71
C VAL A 28 2.48 -3.28 -8.22
N ILE A 29 2.54 -4.62 -8.18
CA ILE A 29 3.71 -5.37 -8.70
C ILE A 29 3.96 -5.05 -10.16
N VAL A 30 2.91 -5.01 -11.00
CA VAL A 30 3.06 -4.69 -12.42
C VAL A 30 3.55 -3.25 -12.62
N ALA A 31 2.93 -2.30 -11.94
CA ALA A 31 3.31 -0.88 -12.03
C ALA A 31 4.75 -0.64 -11.58
N GLU A 32 5.15 -1.22 -10.45
CA GLU A 32 6.51 -1.09 -9.92
C GLU A 32 7.55 -1.75 -10.82
N ARG A 33 7.22 -2.91 -11.41
CA ARG A 33 8.11 -3.54 -12.41
C ARG A 33 8.29 -2.67 -13.64
N MET A 34 7.22 -2.05 -14.14
CA MET A 34 7.31 -1.11 -15.26
C MET A 34 8.20 0.09 -14.93
N ILE A 35 8.07 0.67 -13.75
CA ILE A 35 8.90 1.78 -13.28
C ILE A 35 10.38 1.37 -13.22
N GLU A 36 10.68 0.19 -12.72
CA GLU A 36 12.06 -0.32 -12.67
C GLU A 36 12.65 -0.53 -14.06
N GLU A 37 11.92 -1.15 -14.99
CA GLU A 37 12.38 -1.34 -16.37
C GLU A 37 12.65 0.00 -17.07
N ILE A 38 11.79 1.00 -16.87
CA ILE A 38 12.01 2.36 -17.38
C ILE A 38 13.28 2.97 -16.76
N ALA A 39 13.46 2.81 -15.46
CA ALA A 39 14.63 3.33 -14.77
C ALA A 39 15.93 2.69 -15.30
N TYR A 40 15.94 1.38 -15.48
CA TYR A 40 17.08 0.67 -16.07
C TYR A 40 17.36 1.13 -17.51
N ALA A 41 16.32 1.27 -18.33
CA ALA A 41 16.47 1.74 -19.71
C ALA A 41 17.03 3.18 -19.80
N LEU A 42 16.72 4.01 -18.82
CA LEU A 42 17.19 5.39 -18.74
C LEU A 42 18.49 5.56 -17.96
N GLY A 43 19.02 4.51 -17.32
CA GLY A 43 20.18 4.58 -16.45
C GLY A 43 19.96 5.46 -15.21
N ARG A 44 18.72 5.53 -14.69
CA ARG A 44 18.33 6.38 -13.57
C ARG A 44 17.93 5.55 -12.34
N ASP A 45 17.93 6.19 -11.18
CA ASP A 45 17.39 5.55 -9.97
C ASP A 45 15.87 5.36 -10.11
N PRO A 46 15.33 4.16 -9.80
CA PRO A 46 13.88 3.92 -9.82
C PRO A 46 13.08 4.89 -8.94
N LEU A 47 13.65 5.40 -7.85
CA LEU A 47 13.00 6.40 -7.01
C LEU A 47 12.76 7.71 -7.75
N GLU A 48 13.70 8.15 -8.59
CA GLU A 48 13.51 9.35 -9.39
C GLU A 48 12.34 9.20 -10.39
N ILE A 49 12.22 8.02 -11.00
CA ILE A 49 11.11 7.73 -11.91
C ILE A 49 9.78 7.70 -11.16
N ARG A 50 9.74 7.13 -9.95
CA ARG A 50 8.53 7.15 -9.09
C ARG A 50 8.12 8.58 -8.78
N LYS A 51 9.06 9.40 -8.31
CA LYS A 51 8.80 10.81 -8.00
C LYS A 51 8.28 11.62 -9.19
N ALA A 52 8.83 11.39 -10.39
CA ALA A 52 8.40 12.06 -11.60
C ALA A 52 6.94 11.70 -12.00
N ASN A 53 6.45 10.54 -11.54
CA ASN A 53 5.11 10.04 -11.85
C ASN A 53 4.09 10.25 -10.71
N LEU A 54 4.45 10.97 -9.66
CA LEU A 54 3.49 11.32 -8.62
C LEU A 54 2.46 12.33 -9.14
N TYR A 55 1.21 12.13 -8.73
CA TYR A 55 0.16 13.12 -8.98
C TYR A 55 0.47 14.45 -8.28
N ARG A 56 -0.22 15.49 -8.73
CA ARG A 56 -0.28 16.81 -8.11
C ARG A 56 -1.75 17.13 -7.80
N ASN A 57 -1.97 17.96 -6.80
CA ASN A 57 -3.32 18.45 -6.50
C ASN A 57 -3.95 19.10 -7.73
N GLY A 58 -5.22 18.81 -7.96
CA GLY A 58 -5.98 19.30 -9.11
C GLY A 58 -5.88 18.45 -10.38
N GLN A 59 -5.00 17.44 -10.42
CA GLN A 59 -4.99 16.48 -11.52
C GLN A 59 -6.15 15.49 -11.40
N LEU A 60 -6.49 14.84 -12.52
CA LEU A 60 -7.49 13.78 -12.54
C LEU A 60 -6.81 12.41 -12.66
N THR A 61 -7.32 11.45 -11.93
CA THR A 61 -6.99 10.03 -12.15
C THR A 61 -7.55 9.54 -13.49
N PRO A 62 -7.10 8.38 -14.01
CA PRO A 62 -7.66 7.79 -15.23
C PRO A 62 -9.18 7.53 -15.19
N TYR A 63 -9.74 7.41 -13.99
CA TYR A 63 -11.18 7.25 -13.74
C TYR A 63 -11.86 8.55 -13.28
N HIS A 64 -11.26 9.69 -13.61
CA HIS A 64 -11.80 11.05 -13.43
C HIS A 64 -12.01 11.51 -11.98
N GLN A 65 -11.40 10.83 -10.99
CA GLN A 65 -11.40 11.33 -9.61
C GLN A 65 -10.40 12.50 -9.49
N PRO A 66 -10.80 13.65 -8.96
CA PRO A 66 -9.86 14.73 -8.66
C PRO A 66 -8.88 14.30 -7.57
N VAL A 67 -7.62 14.68 -7.74
CA VAL A 67 -6.57 14.47 -6.73
C VAL A 67 -6.59 15.66 -5.80
N GLU A 68 -6.97 15.39 -4.56
CA GLU A 68 -6.98 16.33 -3.46
C GLU A 68 -6.05 15.83 -2.36
N ASP A 69 -5.50 16.73 -1.57
CA ASP A 69 -4.63 16.40 -0.43
C ASP A 69 -3.49 15.41 -0.77
N MET A 70 -2.71 15.75 -1.79
CA MET A 70 -1.60 14.90 -2.27
C MET A 70 -0.41 14.97 -1.32
N ILE A 71 -0.34 14.04 -0.37
CA ILE A 71 0.68 13.99 0.68
C ILE A 71 1.93 13.17 0.31
N LEU A 72 1.88 12.35 -0.76
CA LEU A 72 2.98 11.45 -1.11
C LEU A 72 4.34 12.16 -1.30
N PRO A 73 4.44 13.34 -1.94
CA PRO A 73 5.73 14.02 -2.06
C PRO A 73 6.38 14.33 -0.71
N ARG A 74 5.57 14.72 0.29
CA ARG A 74 6.04 14.96 1.66
C ARG A 74 6.49 13.66 2.31
N LEU A 75 5.69 12.60 2.21
CA LEU A 75 6.02 11.29 2.78
C LEU A 75 7.33 10.73 2.19
N PHE A 76 7.55 10.90 0.89
CA PHE A 76 8.82 10.52 0.26
C PHE A 76 9.98 11.29 0.85
N SER A 77 9.88 12.62 0.94
CA SER A 77 10.95 13.47 1.46
C SER A 77 11.31 13.11 2.92
N GLU A 78 10.30 12.99 3.79
CA GLU A 78 10.48 12.63 5.19
C GLU A 78 11.11 11.23 5.36
N LEU A 79 10.68 10.27 4.55
CA LEU A 79 11.19 8.91 4.62
C LEU A 79 12.62 8.78 4.04
N GLU A 80 12.92 9.47 2.95
CA GLU A 80 14.27 9.50 2.38
C GLU A 80 15.29 10.04 3.39
N GLU A 81 14.93 11.11 4.09
CA GLU A 81 15.75 11.71 5.11
C GLU A 81 15.88 10.78 6.34
N SER A 82 14.76 10.35 6.91
CA SER A 82 14.74 9.57 8.15
C SER A 82 15.40 8.19 8.02
N CYS A 83 15.32 7.57 6.84
CA CYS A 83 15.96 6.28 6.59
C CYS A 83 17.35 6.38 5.94
N ASP A 84 17.85 7.60 5.68
CA ASP A 84 19.14 7.84 5.00
C ASP A 84 19.25 7.04 3.68
N TYR A 85 18.22 7.21 2.83
CA TYR A 85 18.08 6.41 1.61
C TYR A 85 19.30 6.51 0.71
N ALA A 86 19.83 7.71 0.49
CA ALA A 86 20.95 7.93 -0.44
C ALA A 86 22.21 7.14 -0.05
N ARG A 87 22.61 7.20 1.22
CA ARG A 87 23.77 6.45 1.74
C ARG A 87 23.51 4.94 1.69
N ARG A 88 22.32 4.49 2.07
CA ARG A 88 21.95 3.06 2.02
C ARG A 88 21.91 2.54 0.60
N ARG A 89 21.41 3.34 -0.34
CA ARG A 89 21.40 3.01 -1.77
C ARG A 89 22.82 2.85 -2.29
N GLN A 90 23.72 3.79 -1.96
CA GLN A 90 25.11 3.69 -2.37
C GLN A 90 25.78 2.42 -1.81
N ALA A 91 25.56 2.12 -0.54
CA ALA A 91 26.10 0.90 0.08
C ALA A 91 25.61 -0.39 -0.61
N VAL A 92 24.36 -0.41 -1.12
CA VAL A 92 23.84 -1.52 -1.92
C VAL A 92 24.55 -1.62 -3.27
N LEU A 93 24.77 -0.51 -3.95
CA LEU A 93 25.50 -0.49 -5.23
C LEU A 93 26.93 -0.99 -5.06
N ASP A 94 27.64 -0.50 -4.05
CA ASP A 94 29.03 -0.89 -3.73
C ASP A 94 29.12 -2.38 -3.39
N PHE A 95 28.19 -2.88 -2.57
CA PHE A 95 28.09 -4.30 -2.27
C PHE A 95 27.88 -5.15 -3.53
N ASN A 96 26.97 -4.73 -4.39
CA ASN A 96 26.65 -5.47 -5.62
C ASN A 96 27.84 -5.50 -6.59
N ALA A 97 28.55 -4.40 -6.71
CA ALA A 97 29.78 -4.31 -7.53
C ALA A 97 30.87 -5.26 -7.00
N ALA A 98 31.10 -5.26 -5.67
CA ALA A 98 32.06 -6.17 -5.05
C ALA A 98 31.67 -7.65 -5.24
N MET A 99 30.40 -8.00 -5.05
CA MET A 99 29.90 -9.36 -5.27
C MET A 99 30.01 -9.78 -6.72
N GLN A 100 29.77 -8.88 -7.65
CA GLN A 100 29.95 -9.16 -9.10
C GLN A 100 31.42 -9.42 -9.43
N ALA A 101 32.33 -8.61 -8.93
CA ALA A 101 33.75 -8.81 -9.13
C ALA A 101 34.27 -10.15 -8.54
N ALA A 102 33.66 -10.59 -7.43
CA ALA A 102 33.95 -11.89 -6.80
C ALA A 102 33.25 -13.08 -7.48
N GLY A 103 32.52 -12.91 -8.57
CA GLY A 103 31.75 -13.97 -9.22
C GLY A 103 30.58 -14.53 -8.37
N SER A 104 30.17 -13.84 -7.30
CA SER A 104 29.10 -14.26 -6.42
C SER A 104 27.73 -13.96 -7.04
N PRO A 105 26.73 -14.85 -6.91
CA PRO A 105 25.37 -14.58 -7.36
C PRO A 105 24.58 -13.69 -6.39
N ILE A 106 25.11 -13.40 -5.20
CA ILE A 106 24.40 -12.67 -4.17
C ILE A 106 24.25 -11.19 -4.58
N ARG A 107 23.05 -10.67 -4.46
CA ARG A 107 22.75 -9.25 -4.67
C ARG A 107 21.90 -8.72 -3.53
N ARG A 108 22.00 -7.41 -3.28
CA ARG A 108 21.14 -6.67 -2.36
C ARG A 108 20.27 -5.68 -3.14
N GLY A 109 19.13 -5.32 -2.57
CA GLY A 109 18.23 -4.31 -3.11
C GLY A 109 17.70 -3.41 -2.02
N ILE A 110 17.34 -2.20 -2.40
CA ILE A 110 16.58 -1.26 -1.58
C ILE A 110 15.64 -0.50 -2.48
N ALA A 111 14.41 -0.30 -2.05
CA ALA A 111 13.42 0.48 -2.78
C ALA A 111 12.54 1.27 -1.81
N LEU A 112 12.07 2.42 -2.27
CA LEU A 112 11.01 3.22 -1.70
C LEU A 112 9.85 3.21 -2.69
N THR A 113 8.71 2.64 -2.30
CA THR A 113 7.56 2.52 -3.18
C THR A 113 6.34 3.21 -2.57
N PRO A 114 5.59 4.02 -3.36
CA PRO A 114 4.34 4.59 -2.89
C PRO A 114 3.22 3.55 -2.98
N VAL A 115 2.24 3.68 -2.11
CA VAL A 115 1.00 2.91 -2.22
C VAL A 115 -0.17 3.88 -2.30
N LYS A 116 -0.98 3.74 -3.35
CA LYS A 116 -2.31 4.33 -3.45
C LYS A 116 -3.31 3.20 -3.51
N PHE A 117 -4.21 3.15 -2.55
CA PHE A 117 -5.18 2.09 -2.46
C PHE A 117 -6.55 2.63 -2.04
N GLY A 118 -7.59 2.30 -2.80
CA GLY A 118 -8.97 2.56 -2.43
C GLY A 118 -9.50 1.44 -1.53
N ILE A 119 -10.22 1.78 -0.47
CA ILE A 119 -10.73 0.84 0.53
C ILE A 119 -12.25 0.72 0.53
N SER A 120 -12.94 1.34 -0.42
CA SER A 120 -14.38 1.21 -0.58
C SER A 120 -14.74 0.35 -1.79
N PHE A 121 -15.85 -0.35 -1.69
CA PHE A 121 -16.43 -1.05 -2.84
C PHE A 121 -17.16 -0.04 -3.74
N THR A 122 -16.99 -0.14 -5.07
CA THR A 122 -17.57 0.83 -6.02
C THR A 122 -19.10 0.79 -6.06
N ALA A 123 -19.68 -0.39 -5.81
CA ALA A 123 -21.13 -0.51 -5.57
C ALA A 123 -21.41 -0.12 -4.10
N THR A 124 -21.66 1.15 -3.87
CA THR A 124 -21.65 1.78 -2.53
C THR A 124 -22.62 1.15 -1.54
N HIS A 125 -23.71 0.54 -2.01
CA HIS A 125 -24.66 -0.17 -1.15
C HIS A 125 -24.09 -1.43 -0.47
N PHE A 126 -22.93 -1.94 -0.93
CA PHE A 126 -22.19 -3.00 -0.24
C PHE A 126 -21.24 -2.47 0.85
N ASN A 127 -21.00 -1.17 0.92
CA ASN A 127 -20.18 -0.57 1.98
C ASN A 127 -21.03 -0.41 3.25
N GLN A 128 -21.30 -1.52 3.90
CA GLN A 128 -22.10 -1.57 5.11
C GLN A 128 -21.32 -2.23 6.24
N ALA A 129 -21.44 -1.68 7.43
CA ALA A 129 -20.90 -2.26 8.65
C ALA A 129 -21.85 -1.98 9.80
N GLY A 130 -22.00 -2.96 10.68
CA GLY A 130 -22.73 -2.82 11.93
C GLY A 130 -21.80 -3.01 13.12
N ALA A 131 -22.14 -2.37 14.22
CA ALA A 131 -21.49 -2.60 15.49
C ALA A 131 -22.55 -2.68 16.62
N LEU A 132 -22.31 -3.57 17.56
CA LEU A 132 -23.05 -3.64 18.82
C LEU A 132 -22.07 -3.30 19.95
N VAL A 133 -22.39 -2.26 20.71
CA VAL A 133 -21.63 -1.86 21.89
C VAL A 133 -22.51 -2.10 23.11
N HIS A 134 -22.05 -2.93 24.02
CA HIS A 134 -22.74 -3.22 25.27
C HIS A 134 -21.87 -2.77 26.45
N ILE A 135 -22.44 -1.94 27.30
CA ILE A 135 -21.76 -1.41 28.49
C ILE A 135 -22.34 -2.13 29.72
N TYR A 136 -21.49 -2.78 30.46
CA TYR A 136 -21.86 -3.46 31.71
C TYR A 136 -21.85 -2.53 32.91
N THR A 137 -22.50 -2.95 34.00
CA THR A 137 -22.61 -2.14 35.23
C THR A 137 -21.27 -1.97 35.95
N ASP A 138 -20.28 -2.81 35.65
CA ASP A 138 -18.92 -2.69 36.17
C ASP A 138 -18.05 -1.74 35.36
N GLY A 139 -18.61 -1.14 34.31
CA GLY A 139 -17.92 -0.22 33.41
C GLY A 139 -17.13 -0.89 32.30
N SER A 140 -17.18 -2.22 32.20
CA SER A 140 -16.58 -2.92 31.05
C SER A 140 -17.44 -2.75 29.79
N ILE A 141 -16.78 -2.79 28.61
CA ILE A 141 -17.42 -2.56 27.32
C ILE A 141 -17.20 -3.77 26.41
N GLN A 142 -18.26 -4.41 26.00
CA GLN A 142 -18.22 -5.45 24.97
C GLN A 142 -18.52 -4.83 23.60
N LEU A 143 -17.61 -5.07 22.66
CA LEU A 143 -17.76 -4.62 21.29
C LEU A 143 -17.84 -5.79 20.33
N ASN A 144 -18.92 -5.86 19.55
CA ASN A 144 -19.04 -6.75 18.39
C ASN A 144 -19.18 -5.90 17.13
N HIS A 145 -18.51 -6.28 16.04
CA HIS A 145 -18.63 -5.56 14.78
C HIS A 145 -18.57 -6.51 13.58
N GLY A 146 -19.14 -6.07 12.45
CA GLY A 146 -19.26 -6.86 11.23
C GLY A 146 -18.01 -6.92 10.35
N GLY A 147 -16.92 -6.30 10.74
CA GLY A 147 -15.68 -6.31 9.97
C GLY A 147 -14.92 -7.64 10.09
N CYS A 148 -14.30 -8.08 9.00
CA CYS A 148 -13.47 -9.28 8.99
C CYS A 148 -12.01 -8.94 9.26
N GLU A 149 -11.38 -9.64 10.22
CA GLU A 149 -9.94 -9.58 10.43
C GLU A 149 -9.21 -10.46 9.42
N MET A 150 -8.29 -9.88 8.68
CA MET A 150 -7.45 -10.56 7.67
C MET A 150 -5.96 -10.31 7.91
N GLY A 151 -5.58 -9.93 9.13
CA GLY A 151 -4.24 -9.54 9.50
C GLY A 151 -3.95 -8.03 9.37
N GLN A 152 -4.98 -7.20 9.14
CA GLN A 152 -4.84 -5.75 9.08
C GLN A 152 -4.97 -5.06 10.45
N GLY A 153 -5.23 -5.80 11.53
CA GLY A 153 -5.41 -5.25 12.86
C GLY A 153 -6.75 -4.54 13.06
N LEU A 154 -7.80 -5.01 12.38
CA LEU A 154 -9.11 -4.35 12.41
C LEU A 154 -9.74 -4.32 13.80
N HIS A 155 -9.67 -5.44 14.52
CA HIS A 155 -10.26 -5.51 15.87
C HIS A 155 -9.66 -4.47 16.81
N THR A 156 -8.33 -4.31 16.80
CA THR A 156 -7.64 -3.29 17.59
C THR A 156 -8.04 -1.88 17.17
N LYS A 157 -8.14 -1.61 15.87
CA LYS A 157 -8.53 -0.30 15.34
C LYS A 157 -9.94 0.09 15.77
N ILE A 158 -10.89 -0.83 15.68
CA ILE A 158 -12.27 -0.56 16.10
C ILE A 158 -12.36 -0.41 17.62
N ALA A 159 -11.64 -1.24 18.38
CA ALA A 159 -11.55 -1.07 19.82
C ALA A 159 -10.98 0.28 20.23
N GLN A 160 -9.95 0.79 19.54
CA GLN A 160 -9.41 2.13 19.76
C GLN A 160 -10.45 3.23 19.54
N ILE A 161 -11.26 3.12 18.47
CA ILE A 161 -12.32 4.10 18.18
C ILE A 161 -13.35 4.12 19.30
N VAL A 162 -13.75 2.94 19.79
CA VAL A 162 -14.73 2.85 20.90
C VAL A 162 -14.13 3.35 22.21
N ALA A 163 -12.90 2.95 22.53
CA ALA A 163 -12.19 3.40 23.73
C ALA A 163 -12.06 4.94 23.76
N GLU A 164 -11.70 5.54 22.63
CA GLU A 164 -11.64 7.01 22.50
C GLU A 164 -13.01 7.67 22.70
N ALA A 165 -14.05 7.11 22.08
CA ALA A 165 -15.42 7.64 22.20
C ALA A 165 -15.96 7.61 23.65
N PHE A 166 -15.54 6.64 24.44
CA PHE A 166 -15.91 6.51 25.85
C PHE A 166 -14.86 7.04 26.83
N SER A 167 -13.73 7.55 26.32
CA SER A 167 -12.60 8.03 27.12
C SER A 167 -12.09 7.00 28.14
N VAL A 168 -11.96 5.75 27.71
CA VAL A 168 -11.46 4.62 28.53
C VAL A 168 -10.23 3.99 27.89
N GLY A 169 -9.50 3.16 28.65
CA GLY A 169 -8.40 2.36 28.10
C GLY A 169 -8.91 1.15 27.29
N LEU A 170 -8.03 0.57 26.47
CA LEU A 170 -8.32 -0.63 25.67
C LEU A 170 -8.55 -1.89 26.50
N ASP A 171 -8.26 -1.86 27.77
CA ASP A 171 -8.39 -2.95 28.74
C ASP A 171 -9.76 -2.99 29.43
N ARG A 172 -10.67 -2.11 29.04
CA ARG A 172 -12.05 -1.99 29.52
C ARG A 172 -13.05 -2.53 28.48
#